data_5cf37795b20ec0c71024fdde8bd11e9b
#
_entry.id   5cf37795b20ec0c71024fdde8bd11e9b
#
_cell.length_a   1.000
_cell.length_b   1.000
_cell.length_c   1.000
_cell.angle_alpha   90.00
_cell.angle_beta   90.00
_cell.angle_gamma   90.00
#
_symmetry.space_group_name_H-M   'P 1'
#
loop_
_entity.id
_entity.type
_entity.pdbx_description
1 polymer ?
#
loop_
_entity_poly.entity_id
_entity_poly.type
_entity_poly.pdbx_seq_one_letter_code
_entity_poly.pdbx_strand_id
1 'polypeptide(L)'
;MASEVRSLAGRSAQAAREIKALIADSGSRVENGTQLVQQAGSTMDDIVRAVGQVSTMIQDISEAGAQQSRSLGEIGSAVSQLDQMTQQNAALVEQSSAAAASLQDQAQRLTGTVGHFHC
;
A
#
# COMPACT_ATOMS: atom_id res chain seq x y z
N MET A 1 -57.97 -43.09 -49.85
CA MET A 1 -56.59 -42.90 -50.44
C MET A 1 -56.26 -41.42 -50.61
N ALA A 2 -56.98 -40.59 -51.40
CA ALA A 2 -56.60 -39.18 -51.57
C ALA A 2 -56.72 -38.29 -50.32
N SER A 3 -57.63 -38.55 -49.39
CA SER A 3 -57.80 -37.81 -48.14
C SER A 3 -56.69 -38.11 -47.14
N GLU A 4 -56.19 -39.33 -47.07
CA GLU A 4 -55.07 -39.72 -46.18
C GLU A 4 -53.75 -39.12 -46.63
N VAL A 5 -53.50 -39.09 -47.95
CA VAL A 5 -52.33 -38.42 -48.55
C VAL A 5 -52.34 -36.90 -48.24
N ARG A 6 -53.49 -36.24 -48.34
CA ARG A 6 -53.66 -34.83 -48.02
C ARG A 6 -53.48 -34.55 -46.53
N SER A 7 -53.98 -35.41 -45.66
CA SER A 7 -53.77 -35.33 -44.21
C SER A 7 -52.30 -35.50 -43.85
N LEU A 8 -51.62 -36.47 -44.44
CA LEU A 8 -50.19 -36.72 -44.23
C LEU A 8 -49.36 -35.51 -44.74
N ALA A 9 -49.69 -34.96 -45.90
CA ALA A 9 -49.01 -33.76 -46.42
C ALA A 9 -49.20 -32.55 -45.46
N GLY A 10 -50.41 -32.37 -44.90
CA GLY A 10 -50.68 -31.30 -43.91
C GLY A 10 -49.85 -31.46 -42.62
N ARG A 11 -49.82 -32.70 -42.12
CA ARG A 11 -49.01 -33.03 -40.91
C ARG A 11 -47.51 -32.84 -41.20
N SER A 12 -47.01 -33.23 -42.34
CA SER A 12 -45.62 -33.04 -42.69
C SER A 12 -45.25 -31.55 -42.85
N ALA A 13 -46.12 -30.74 -43.45
CA ALA A 13 -45.94 -29.29 -43.51
C ALA A 13 -45.99 -28.62 -42.16
N GLN A 14 -46.79 -29.08 -41.22
CA GLN A 14 -46.84 -28.60 -39.85
C GLN A 14 -45.55 -28.93 -39.12
N ALA A 15 -45.11 -30.20 -39.13
CA ALA A 15 -43.87 -30.64 -38.53
C ALA A 15 -42.66 -29.87 -39.09
N ALA A 16 -42.60 -29.63 -40.37
CA ALA A 16 -41.54 -28.79 -41.01
C ALA A 16 -41.53 -27.35 -40.49
N ARG A 17 -42.68 -26.74 -40.22
CA ARG A 17 -42.78 -25.39 -39.61
C ARG A 17 -42.30 -25.38 -38.17
N GLU A 18 -42.67 -26.39 -37.40
CA GLU A 18 -42.24 -26.55 -36.00
C GLU A 18 -40.71 -26.72 -35.92
N ILE A 19 -40.13 -27.57 -36.76
CA ILE A 19 -38.68 -27.75 -36.85
C ILE A 19 -37.98 -26.43 -37.21
N LYS A 20 -38.52 -25.70 -38.18
CA LYS A 20 -37.95 -24.40 -38.61
C LYS A 20 -37.97 -23.39 -37.44
N ALA A 21 -39.05 -23.35 -36.65
CA ALA A 21 -39.16 -22.48 -35.48
C ALA A 21 -38.13 -22.88 -34.39
N LEU A 22 -37.96 -24.17 -34.12
CA LEU A 22 -36.98 -24.69 -33.17
C LEU A 22 -35.53 -24.39 -33.59
N ILE A 23 -35.23 -24.50 -34.88
CA ILE A 23 -33.90 -24.14 -35.42
C ILE A 23 -33.63 -22.66 -35.24
N ALA A 24 -34.62 -21.79 -35.53
CA ALA A 24 -34.48 -20.34 -35.34
C ALA A 24 -34.27 -19.95 -33.89
N ASP A 25 -35.04 -20.55 -32.95
CA ASP A 25 -34.87 -20.33 -31.51
C ASP A 25 -33.51 -20.84 -31.02
N SER A 26 -33.11 -22.02 -31.47
CA SER A 26 -31.78 -22.58 -31.12
C SER A 26 -30.64 -21.68 -31.67
N GLY A 27 -30.76 -21.16 -32.88
CA GLY A 27 -29.80 -20.23 -33.43
C GLY A 27 -29.65 -18.96 -32.58
N SER A 28 -30.78 -18.35 -32.20
CA SER A 28 -30.78 -17.19 -31.30
C SER A 28 -30.14 -17.47 -29.93
N ARG A 29 -30.41 -18.64 -29.36
CA ARG A 29 -29.79 -19.05 -28.07
C ARG A 29 -28.28 -19.24 -28.18
N VAL A 30 -27.82 -19.82 -29.30
CA VAL A 30 -26.39 -19.99 -29.56
C VAL A 30 -25.70 -18.62 -29.71
N GLU A 31 -26.34 -17.69 -30.44
CA GLU A 31 -25.80 -16.34 -30.62
C GLU A 31 -25.68 -15.59 -29.30
N ASN A 32 -26.74 -15.61 -28.47
CA ASN A 32 -26.72 -15.04 -27.12
C ASN A 32 -25.67 -15.71 -26.23
N GLY A 33 -25.54 -17.03 -26.30
CA GLY A 33 -24.49 -17.76 -25.59
C GLY A 33 -23.09 -17.36 -26.00
N THR A 34 -22.86 -17.15 -27.30
CA THR A 34 -21.57 -16.69 -27.82
C THR A 34 -21.23 -15.30 -27.31
N GLN A 35 -22.18 -14.37 -27.28
CA GLN A 35 -21.98 -13.02 -26.72
C GLN A 35 -21.62 -13.07 -25.25
N LEU A 36 -22.30 -13.90 -24.45
CA LEU A 36 -21.98 -14.06 -23.03
C LEU A 36 -20.56 -14.61 -22.82
N VAL A 37 -20.15 -15.59 -23.62
CA VAL A 37 -18.78 -16.14 -23.56
C VAL A 37 -17.73 -15.07 -23.90
N GLN A 38 -17.98 -14.26 -24.94
CA GLN A 38 -17.09 -13.14 -25.30
C GLN A 38 -16.98 -12.10 -24.19
N GLN A 39 -18.13 -11.76 -23.59
CA GLN A 39 -18.14 -10.82 -22.46
C GLN A 39 -17.39 -11.37 -21.23
N ALA A 40 -17.58 -12.66 -20.93
CA ALA A 40 -16.82 -13.33 -19.87
C ALA A 40 -15.31 -13.31 -20.17
N GLY A 41 -14.91 -13.57 -21.41
CA GLY A 41 -13.51 -13.48 -21.84
C GLY A 41 -12.92 -12.08 -21.61
N SER A 42 -13.61 -11.03 -22.04
CA SER A 42 -13.18 -9.64 -21.80
C SER A 42 -13.06 -9.32 -20.31
N THR A 43 -14.00 -9.80 -19.48
CA THR A 43 -13.93 -9.62 -18.02
C THR A 43 -12.72 -10.35 -17.42
N MET A 44 -12.37 -11.52 -17.91
CA MET A 44 -11.17 -12.24 -17.49
C MET A 44 -9.89 -11.48 -17.85
N ASP A 45 -9.81 -10.88 -19.01
CA ASP A 45 -8.67 -10.04 -19.41
C ASP A 45 -8.54 -8.81 -18.49
N ASP A 46 -9.64 -8.19 -18.09
CA ASP A 46 -9.65 -7.10 -17.13
C ASP A 46 -9.14 -7.54 -15.74
N ILE A 47 -9.56 -8.72 -15.28
CA ILE A 47 -9.08 -9.30 -14.03
C ILE A 47 -7.58 -9.57 -14.09
N VAL A 48 -7.08 -10.17 -15.16
CA VAL A 48 -5.64 -10.43 -15.34
C VAL A 48 -4.83 -9.13 -15.29
N ARG A 49 -5.31 -8.07 -15.94
CA ARG A 49 -4.67 -6.74 -15.88
C ARG A 49 -4.69 -6.16 -14.46
N ALA A 50 -5.82 -6.25 -13.76
CA ALA A 50 -5.93 -5.79 -12.38
C ALA A 50 -4.98 -6.54 -11.43
N VAL A 51 -4.88 -7.86 -11.57
CA VAL A 51 -3.92 -8.68 -10.80
C VAL A 51 -2.47 -8.27 -11.10
N GLY A 52 -2.15 -7.97 -12.36
CA GLY A 52 -0.84 -7.44 -12.75
C GLY A 52 -0.51 -6.11 -12.04
N GLN A 53 -1.48 -5.19 -11.98
CA GLN A 53 -1.33 -3.92 -11.27
C GLN A 53 -1.12 -4.11 -9.76
N VAL A 54 -1.86 -5.04 -9.14
CA VAL A 54 -1.69 -5.39 -7.73
C VAL A 54 -0.28 -5.94 -7.48
N SER A 55 0.22 -6.79 -8.36
CA SER A 55 1.58 -7.33 -8.24
C SER A 55 2.65 -6.22 -8.27
N THR A 56 2.50 -5.25 -9.17
CA THR A 56 3.39 -4.08 -9.23
C THR A 56 3.32 -3.25 -7.95
N MET A 57 2.10 -2.96 -7.44
CA MET A 57 1.95 -2.24 -6.17
C MET A 57 2.59 -2.96 -4.98
N ILE A 58 2.53 -4.29 -4.93
CA ILE A 58 3.19 -5.07 -3.88
C ILE A 58 4.71 -4.93 -3.96
N GLN A 59 5.28 -4.89 -5.16
CA GLN A 59 6.71 -4.65 -5.35
C GLN A 59 7.11 -3.25 -4.87
N ASP A 60 6.34 -2.22 -5.22
CA ASP A 60 6.58 -0.83 -4.78
C ASP A 60 6.50 -0.71 -3.26
N ILE A 61 5.50 -1.35 -2.62
CA ILE A 61 5.36 -1.40 -1.16
C ILE A 61 6.57 -2.10 -0.51
N SER A 62 7.05 -3.20 -1.08
CA SER A 62 8.22 -3.92 -0.58
C SER A 62 9.48 -3.06 -0.65
N GLU A 63 9.68 -2.34 -1.76
CA GLU A 63 10.82 -1.43 -1.92
C GLU A 63 10.75 -0.24 -0.96
N ALA A 64 9.56 0.39 -0.82
CA ALA A 64 9.33 1.45 0.15
C ALA A 64 9.56 0.97 1.59
N GLY A 65 9.13 -0.25 1.93
CA GLY A 65 9.39 -0.87 3.24
C GLY A 65 10.87 -1.08 3.52
N ALA A 66 11.64 -1.52 2.53
CA ALA A 66 13.09 -1.65 2.65
C ALA A 66 13.78 -0.28 2.82
N GLN A 67 13.31 0.75 2.13
CA GLN A 67 13.78 2.12 2.28
C GLN A 67 13.49 2.66 3.68
N GLN A 68 12.26 2.49 4.18
CA GLN A 68 11.88 2.89 5.54
C GLN A 68 12.74 2.19 6.59
N SER A 69 13.03 0.90 6.44
CA SER A 69 13.89 0.16 7.36
C SER A 69 15.30 0.75 7.44
N ARG A 70 15.88 1.17 6.30
CA ARG A 70 17.18 1.86 6.28
C ARG A 70 17.12 3.20 7.00
N SER A 71 16.10 4.01 6.72
CA SER A 71 15.92 5.33 7.37
C SER A 71 15.71 5.21 8.88
N LEU A 72 15.00 4.19 9.34
CA LEU A 72 14.85 3.90 10.78
C LEU A 72 16.20 3.53 11.42
N GLY A 73 17.05 2.81 10.71
CA GLY A 73 18.42 2.53 11.16
C GLY A 73 19.27 3.79 11.33
N GLU A 74 19.16 4.72 10.38
CA GLU A 74 19.84 6.03 10.45
C GLU A 74 19.34 6.88 11.62
N ILE A 75 18.02 6.91 11.83
CA ILE A 75 17.40 7.60 12.99
C ILE A 75 17.88 6.97 14.30
N GLY A 76 17.92 5.65 14.38
CA GLY A 76 18.44 4.94 15.58
C GLY A 76 19.89 5.36 15.91
N SER A 77 20.73 5.46 14.89
CA SER A 77 22.12 5.93 15.04
C SER A 77 22.18 7.40 15.52
N ALA A 78 21.35 8.27 14.95
CA ALA A 78 21.28 9.68 15.34
C ALA A 78 20.79 9.85 16.79
N VAL A 79 19.80 9.05 17.22
CA VAL A 79 19.30 9.06 18.60
C VAL A 79 20.40 8.61 19.58
N SER A 80 21.17 7.58 19.22
CA SER A 80 22.32 7.14 20.05
C SER A 80 23.39 8.23 20.18
N GLN A 81 23.65 8.98 19.11
CA GLN A 81 24.57 10.10 19.13
C GLN A 81 24.05 11.27 20.00
N LEU A 82 22.74 11.55 19.95
CA LEU A 82 22.11 12.54 20.83
C LEU A 82 22.21 12.15 22.31
N ASP A 83 22.04 10.88 22.65
CA ASP A 83 22.23 10.41 24.02
C ASP A 83 23.65 10.66 24.50
N GLN A 84 24.64 10.33 23.68
CA GLN A 84 26.06 10.57 23.98
C GLN A 84 26.36 12.07 24.17
N MET A 85 25.81 12.93 23.30
CA MET A 85 25.93 14.39 23.44
C MET A 85 25.26 14.91 24.73
N THR A 86 24.12 14.32 25.09
CA THR A 86 23.40 14.68 26.34
C THR A 86 24.23 14.35 27.56
N GLN A 87 24.88 13.19 27.59
CA GLN A 87 25.79 12.80 28.70
C GLN A 87 27.02 13.72 28.76
N GLN A 88 27.61 14.07 27.61
CA GLN A 88 28.72 15.03 27.55
C GLN A 88 28.29 16.41 28.05
N ASN A 89 27.10 16.88 27.65
CA ASN A 89 26.57 18.16 28.12
C ASN A 89 26.35 18.17 29.63
N ALA A 90 25.83 17.08 30.20
CA ALA A 90 25.67 16.94 31.64
C ALA A 90 27.03 17.06 32.36
N ALA A 91 28.06 16.38 31.87
CA ALA A 91 29.42 16.52 32.42
C ALA A 91 30.01 17.94 32.31
N LEU A 92 29.78 18.60 31.19
CA LEU A 92 30.17 20.01 30.98
C LEU A 92 29.43 20.97 31.92
N VAL A 93 28.16 20.73 32.22
CA VAL A 93 27.39 21.51 33.18
C VAL A 93 27.97 21.35 34.59
N GLU A 94 28.31 20.12 35.02
CA GLU A 94 28.95 19.86 36.29
C GLU A 94 30.30 20.57 36.40
N GLN A 95 31.16 20.48 35.36
CA GLN A 95 32.42 21.16 35.33
C GLN A 95 32.28 22.70 35.40
N SER A 96 31.31 23.25 34.64
CA SER A 96 31.02 24.68 34.64
C SER A 96 30.53 25.16 36.02
N SER A 97 29.69 24.36 36.68
CA SER A 97 29.22 24.65 38.02
C SER A 97 30.37 24.65 39.04
N ALA A 98 31.27 23.67 38.97
CA ALA A 98 32.47 23.62 39.85
C ALA A 98 33.41 24.80 39.59
N ALA A 99 33.61 25.18 38.34
CA ALA A 99 34.41 26.36 37.98
C ALA A 99 33.78 27.66 38.50
N ALA A 100 32.47 27.81 38.41
CA ALA A 100 31.77 28.98 38.93
C ALA A 100 31.88 29.06 40.48
N ALA A 101 31.75 27.94 41.19
CA ALA A 101 31.95 27.89 42.64
C ALA A 101 33.39 28.28 43.04
N SER A 102 34.41 27.81 42.29
CA SER A 102 35.81 28.19 42.51
C SER A 102 36.06 29.69 42.28
N LEU A 103 35.47 30.25 41.24
CA LEU A 103 35.55 31.70 40.97
C LEU A 103 34.87 32.51 42.10
N GLN A 104 33.76 32.06 42.62
CA GLN A 104 33.09 32.70 43.75
C GLN A 104 33.93 32.67 45.03
N ASP A 105 34.59 31.56 45.32
CA ASP A 105 35.53 31.46 46.46
C ASP A 105 36.73 32.40 46.29
N GLN A 106 37.31 32.46 45.07
CA GLN A 106 38.39 33.40 44.74
C GLN A 106 37.99 34.86 44.91
N ALA A 107 36.79 35.22 44.45
CA ALA A 107 36.27 36.58 44.61
C ALA A 107 36.05 36.94 46.08
N GLN A 108 35.56 36.02 46.91
CA GLN A 108 35.42 36.23 48.35
C GLN A 108 36.79 36.43 49.05
N ARG A 109 37.79 35.63 48.69
CA ARG A 109 39.15 35.75 49.20
C ARG A 109 39.77 37.10 48.84
N LEU A 110 39.61 37.53 47.59
CA LEU A 110 40.08 38.84 47.14
C LEU A 110 39.39 39.98 47.92
N THR A 111 38.07 39.90 48.09
CA THR A 111 37.33 40.89 48.88
C THR A 111 37.83 40.97 50.32
N GLY A 112 38.08 39.79 50.95
CA GLY A 112 38.64 39.72 52.28
C GLY A 112 40.04 40.32 52.37
N THR A 113 40.90 40.08 51.36
CA THR A 113 42.28 40.63 51.30
C THR A 113 42.25 42.15 51.12
N VAL A 114 41.39 42.67 50.23
CA VAL A 114 41.25 44.12 50.04
C VAL A 114 40.66 44.79 51.29
N GLY A 115 39.71 44.14 51.98
CA GLY A 115 39.14 44.64 53.22
C GLY A 115 40.17 44.76 54.36
N HIS A 116 41.25 43.98 54.33
CA HIS A 116 42.33 44.06 55.30
C HIS A 116 43.29 45.23 55.07
N PHE A 117 43.29 45.81 53.88
CA PHE A 117 44.05 46.98 53.51
C PHE A 117 43.28 48.30 53.65
N HIS A 118 42.05 48.29 54.10
CA HIS A 118 41.26 49.47 54.39
C HIS A 118 41.42 49.78 55.89
N CYS A 119 42.49 50.43 56.16
CA CYS A 119 42.63 51.26 57.38
C CYS A 119 42.13 52.64 57.14
#